data_7afb0cb4f5cd399f480eb2887284269e
#
_entry.id   7afb0cb4f5cd399f480eb2887284269e
#
_cell.length_a   1.000
_cell.length_b   1.000
_cell.length_c   1.000
_cell.angle_alpha   90.00
_cell.angle_beta   90.00
_cell.angle_gamma   90.00
#
_symmetry.space_group_name_H-M   'P 1'
#
loop_
_entity.id
_entity.type
_entity.pdbx_description
1 polymer ?
#
loop_
_entity_poly.entity_id
_entity_poly.type
_entity_poly.pdbx_seq_one_letter_code
_entity_poly.pdbx_strand_id
1 'polypeptide(L)'
;MQWGAEEWQFADLYMPDEDSPFTTEHGIPCVMLIHGGFWKTKYGLELMKPIAEDLAEAGVAAWNIEFKRWSEGDEGVWMDTLSDVLRAWGQLALLPGIDIMRSMVMGHSAGGQLALLLAAKAERKPWLAIAQAPITDLVGADHAKLSDDGDAVRRWIGSKPEENPQLWANLNPVDNPPISPVLLIHGEEDDEVPISQSENYARIMKAKGSDVEKVWLPGDHYSIIDVASDDWLVELNAILDWL
;
A
#
# COMPACT_ATOMS: atom_id res chain seq x y z
N MET A 1 -18.59 2.31 -1.88
CA MET A 1 -18.96 2.65 -3.29
C MET A 1 -18.48 1.55 -4.22
N GLN A 2 -19.36 1.06 -5.13
CA GLN A 2 -18.94 0.09 -6.16
C GLN A 2 -18.19 0.85 -7.27
N TRP A 3 -16.97 0.45 -7.60
CA TRP A 3 -16.16 1.10 -8.64
C TRP A 3 -15.88 0.19 -9.85
N GLY A 4 -16.25 -1.07 -9.80
CA GLY A 4 -16.10 -2.05 -10.87
C GLY A 4 -17.28 -3.00 -10.94
N ALA A 5 -17.20 -4.03 -11.82
CA ALA A 5 -18.27 -4.98 -12.07
C ALA A 5 -18.26 -6.17 -11.09
N GLU A 6 -17.09 -6.49 -10.54
CA GLU A 6 -16.92 -7.62 -9.63
C GLU A 6 -17.33 -7.23 -8.20
N GLU A 7 -17.81 -8.20 -7.42
CA GLU A 7 -18.30 -7.98 -6.06
C GLU A 7 -17.25 -7.41 -5.10
N TRP A 8 -15.95 -7.70 -5.32
CA TRP A 8 -14.84 -7.17 -4.54
C TRP A 8 -14.31 -5.83 -5.07
N GLN A 9 -14.84 -5.29 -6.18
CA GLN A 9 -14.43 -4.01 -6.74
C GLN A 9 -15.22 -2.86 -6.12
N PHE A 10 -15.09 -2.68 -4.82
CA PHE A 10 -15.73 -1.59 -4.08
C PHE A 10 -14.72 -0.90 -3.16
N ALA A 11 -15.12 0.24 -2.61
CA ALA A 11 -14.32 0.99 -1.67
C ALA A 11 -15.21 1.85 -0.77
N ASP A 12 -14.70 2.23 0.38
CA ASP A 12 -15.29 3.20 1.28
C ASP A 12 -14.55 4.52 1.16
N LEU A 13 -15.31 5.60 0.92
CA LEU A 13 -14.79 6.97 0.87
C LEU A 13 -15.10 7.67 2.19
N TYR A 14 -14.06 8.13 2.85
CA TYR A 14 -14.12 8.95 4.06
C TYR A 14 -13.72 10.36 3.69
N MET A 15 -14.60 11.32 3.97
CA MET A 15 -14.37 12.73 3.68
C MET A 15 -14.15 13.48 4.99
N PRO A 16 -13.19 14.39 5.06
CA PRO A 16 -13.04 15.27 6.21
C PRO A 16 -14.17 16.29 6.27
N ASP A 17 -14.23 17.04 7.38
CA ASP A 17 -15.12 18.16 7.52
C ASP A 17 -14.86 19.25 6.47
N GLU A 18 -15.87 20.08 6.17
CA GLU A 18 -15.83 21.11 5.11
C GLU A 18 -14.74 22.17 5.32
N ASP A 19 -14.28 22.37 6.57
CA ASP A 19 -13.25 23.33 6.97
C ASP A 19 -11.84 22.73 7.07
N SER A 20 -11.60 21.59 6.43
CA SER A 20 -10.26 20.97 6.39
C SER A 20 -9.17 21.99 5.99
N PRO A 21 -8.06 22.04 6.75
CA PRO A 21 -6.95 22.96 6.48
C PRO A 21 -6.24 22.65 5.15
N PHE A 22 -6.42 21.46 4.60
CA PHE A 22 -5.80 21.01 3.35
C PHE A 22 -6.67 21.26 2.12
N THR A 23 -7.88 21.80 2.28
CA THR A 23 -8.78 22.15 1.16
C THR A 23 -8.20 23.30 0.35
N THR A 24 -8.17 23.15 -0.97
CA THR A 24 -7.81 24.20 -1.94
C THR A 24 -8.92 24.39 -2.97
N GLU A 25 -8.74 25.33 -3.90
CA GLU A 25 -9.64 25.50 -5.06
C GLU A 25 -9.69 24.25 -5.96
N HIS A 26 -8.71 23.33 -5.84
CA HIS A 26 -8.65 22.07 -6.61
C HIS A 26 -9.28 20.89 -5.86
N GLY A 27 -9.66 21.05 -4.60
CA GLY A 27 -10.25 20.02 -3.76
C GLY A 27 -9.39 19.64 -2.57
N ILE A 28 -9.69 18.49 -2.00
CA ILE A 28 -9.06 17.90 -0.83
C ILE A 28 -8.09 16.80 -1.28
N PRO A 29 -6.84 16.71 -0.73
CA PRO A 29 -5.96 15.58 -1.00
C PRO A 29 -6.60 14.29 -0.49
N CYS A 30 -6.33 13.18 -1.18
CA CYS A 30 -6.88 11.88 -0.83
C CYS A 30 -5.77 10.83 -0.71
N VAL A 31 -5.83 10.01 0.33
CA VAL A 31 -4.98 8.83 0.48
C VAL A 31 -5.78 7.59 0.07
N MET A 32 -5.36 6.92 -1.00
CA MET A 32 -5.89 5.60 -1.31
C MET A 32 -5.22 4.56 -0.42
N LEU A 33 -6.02 3.81 0.33
CA LEU A 33 -5.57 2.81 1.30
C LEU A 33 -5.67 1.39 0.73
N ILE A 34 -4.60 0.61 0.87
CA ILE A 34 -4.50 -0.77 0.41
C ILE A 34 -4.13 -1.66 1.60
N HIS A 35 -5.05 -2.52 2.01
CA HIS A 35 -4.84 -3.39 3.18
C HIS A 35 -3.83 -4.51 2.94
N GLY A 36 -3.28 -5.04 4.04
CA GLY A 36 -2.40 -6.20 4.06
C GLY A 36 -3.13 -7.55 4.05
N GLY A 37 -2.44 -8.59 4.55
CA GLY A 37 -2.99 -9.93 4.71
C GLY A 37 -2.52 -10.93 3.66
N PHE A 38 -1.31 -10.83 3.15
CA PHE A 38 -0.69 -11.75 2.18
C PHE A 38 -1.57 -12.04 0.95
N TRP A 39 -2.33 -11.04 0.49
CA TRP A 39 -3.28 -11.12 -0.64
C TRP A 39 -4.37 -12.20 -0.45
N LYS A 40 -4.66 -12.65 0.80
CA LYS A 40 -5.65 -13.68 1.15
C LYS A 40 -7.03 -13.08 1.35
N THR A 41 -8.09 -13.79 0.92
CA THR A 41 -9.49 -13.39 1.16
C THR A 41 -9.91 -13.40 2.64
N LYS A 42 -9.07 -13.94 3.52
CA LYS A 42 -9.26 -13.91 4.99
C LYS A 42 -9.29 -12.49 5.55
N TYR A 43 -8.62 -11.54 4.88
CA TYR A 43 -8.47 -10.16 5.31
C TYR A 43 -9.08 -9.22 4.28
N GLY A 44 -9.55 -8.06 4.68
CA GLY A 44 -10.19 -7.09 3.82
C GLY A 44 -9.92 -5.65 4.23
N LEU A 45 -10.62 -4.73 3.58
CA LEU A 45 -10.47 -3.29 3.78
C LEU A 45 -10.75 -2.83 5.23
N GLU A 46 -11.41 -3.66 6.04
CA GLU A 46 -11.68 -3.38 7.44
C GLU A 46 -10.41 -3.16 8.27
N LEU A 47 -9.27 -3.74 7.83
CA LEU A 47 -7.97 -3.55 8.50
C LEU A 47 -7.50 -2.09 8.44
N MET A 48 -7.82 -1.37 7.35
CA MET A 48 -7.40 0.03 7.16
C MET A 48 -8.52 1.03 7.53
N LYS A 49 -9.68 0.53 7.98
CA LYS A 49 -10.81 1.39 8.34
C LYS A 49 -10.47 2.39 9.45
N PRO A 50 -9.82 2.01 10.57
CA PRO A 50 -9.45 2.98 11.61
C PRO A 50 -8.55 4.11 11.08
N ILE A 51 -7.57 3.76 10.23
CA ILE A 51 -6.69 4.73 9.57
C ILE A 51 -7.48 5.66 8.64
N ALA A 52 -8.46 5.12 7.90
CA ALA A 52 -9.29 5.94 7.02
C ALA A 52 -10.12 6.97 7.80
N GLU A 53 -10.66 6.57 8.94
CA GLU A 53 -11.42 7.43 9.84
C GLU A 53 -10.52 8.52 10.45
N ASP A 54 -9.33 8.15 10.94
CA ASP A 54 -8.38 9.08 11.56
C ASP A 54 -7.79 10.08 10.56
N LEU A 55 -7.48 9.65 9.32
CA LEU A 55 -7.08 10.56 8.24
C LEU A 55 -8.18 11.58 7.93
N ALA A 56 -9.44 11.15 7.90
CA ALA A 56 -10.56 12.07 7.67
C ALA A 56 -10.72 13.06 8.84
N GLU A 57 -10.55 12.62 10.09
CA GLU A 57 -10.53 13.50 11.26
C GLU A 57 -9.35 14.50 11.20
N ALA A 58 -8.20 14.06 10.68
CA ALA A 58 -7.04 14.92 10.46
C ALA A 58 -7.17 15.88 9.26
N GLY A 59 -8.25 15.80 8.49
CA GLY A 59 -8.55 16.72 7.39
C GLY A 59 -8.15 16.21 5.99
N VAL A 60 -7.84 14.94 5.83
CA VAL A 60 -7.42 14.30 4.56
C VAL A 60 -8.45 13.27 4.16
N ALA A 61 -8.92 13.29 2.90
CA ALA A 61 -9.84 12.26 2.42
C ALA A 61 -9.13 10.90 2.34
N ALA A 62 -9.87 9.82 2.63
CA ALA A 62 -9.36 8.46 2.50
C ALA A 62 -10.26 7.62 1.57
N TRP A 63 -9.62 6.92 0.62
CA TRP A 63 -10.23 6.00 -0.33
C TRP A 63 -9.79 4.58 -0.01
N ASN A 64 -10.52 3.90 0.88
CA ASN A 64 -10.17 2.57 1.39
C ASN A 64 -10.72 1.51 0.44
N ILE A 65 -9.85 0.84 -0.32
CA ILE A 65 -10.25 -0.04 -1.42
C ILE A 65 -10.24 -1.51 -1.04
N GLU A 66 -11.15 -2.25 -1.69
CA GLU A 66 -11.10 -3.69 -1.78
C GLU A 66 -10.61 -4.09 -3.20
N PHE A 67 -9.99 -5.27 -3.34
CA PHE A 67 -9.38 -5.76 -4.57
C PHE A 67 -9.37 -7.29 -4.63
N LYS A 68 -9.11 -7.88 -5.80
CA LYS A 68 -9.01 -9.34 -5.97
C LYS A 68 -7.90 -9.93 -5.10
N ARG A 69 -8.26 -10.93 -4.32
CA ARG A 69 -7.37 -11.72 -3.45
C ARG A 69 -7.55 -13.21 -3.75
N TRP A 70 -6.57 -14.02 -3.35
CA TRP A 70 -6.68 -15.47 -3.50
C TRP A 70 -7.38 -16.13 -2.30
N SER A 71 -8.10 -17.22 -2.58
CA SER A 71 -8.68 -18.12 -1.59
C SER A 71 -8.13 -19.53 -1.78
N GLU A 72 -8.54 -20.46 -0.93
CA GLU A 72 -8.16 -21.87 -1.08
C GLU A 72 -8.57 -22.40 -2.46
N GLY A 73 -7.60 -22.94 -3.20
CA GLY A 73 -7.80 -23.43 -4.58
C GLY A 73 -7.50 -22.40 -5.68
N ASP A 74 -7.34 -21.11 -5.35
CA ASP A 74 -6.89 -20.11 -6.31
C ASP A 74 -5.37 -20.10 -6.41
N GLU A 75 -4.84 -19.87 -7.63
CA GLU A 75 -3.42 -19.61 -7.90
C GLU A 75 -3.29 -18.57 -9.01
N GLY A 76 -2.28 -17.70 -8.91
CA GLY A 76 -1.93 -16.77 -9.98
C GLY A 76 -2.88 -15.60 -10.18
N VAL A 77 -3.52 -15.12 -9.11
CA VAL A 77 -4.50 -14.00 -9.18
C VAL A 77 -3.83 -12.61 -9.24
N TRP A 78 -2.51 -12.53 -9.28
CA TRP A 78 -1.74 -11.29 -9.24
C TRP A 78 -2.16 -10.26 -10.30
N MET A 79 -2.55 -10.75 -11.49
CA MET A 79 -2.95 -9.87 -12.60
C MET A 79 -4.23 -9.11 -12.27
N ASP A 80 -5.23 -9.81 -11.75
CA ASP A 80 -6.49 -9.20 -11.34
C ASP A 80 -6.27 -8.29 -10.13
N THR A 81 -5.49 -8.73 -9.13
CA THR A 81 -5.09 -7.91 -7.96
C THR A 81 -4.48 -6.58 -8.39
N LEU A 82 -3.42 -6.62 -9.22
CA LEU A 82 -2.72 -5.41 -9.66
C LEU A 82 -3.57 -4.55 -10.59
N SER A 83 -4.36 -5.17 -11.48
CA SER A 83 -5.31 -4.47 -12.32
C SER A 83 -6.35 -3.72 -11.50
N ASP A 84 -6.89 -4.34 -10.46
CA ASP A 84 -7.88 -3.72 -9.58
C ASP A 84 -7.30 -2.51 -8.85
N VAL A 85 -6.11 -2.66 -8.26
CA VAL A 85 -5.43 -1.55 -7.57
C VAL A 85 -5.17 -0.36 -8.52
N LEU A 86 -4.67 -0.63 -9.73
CA LEU A 86 -4.43 0.43 -10.73
C LEU A 86 -5.73 1.08 -11.21
N ARG A 87 -6.80 0.32 -11.38
CA ARG A 87 -8.12 0.83 -11.77
C ARG A 87 -8.75 1.65 -10.66
N ALA A 88 -8.70 1.17 -9.40
CA ALA A 88 -9.19 1.92 -8.24
C ALA A 88 -8.47 3.27 -8.12
N TRP A 89 -7.16 3.31 -8.34
CA TRP A 89 -6.39 4.56 -8.41
C TRP A 89 -6.90 5.51 -9.49
N GLY A 90 -7.27 4.98 -10.65
CA GLY A 90 -7.87 5.75 -11.74
C GLY A 90 -9.24 6.36 -11.36
N GLN A 91 -10.01 5.70 -10.50
CA GLN A 91 -11.35 6.16 -10.08
C GLN A 91 -11.29 7.44 -9.23
N LEU A 92 -10.18 7.74 -8.55
CA LEU A 92 -10.03 8.99 -7.80
C LEU A 92 -10.33 10.23 -8.66
N ALA A 93 -10.01 10.19 -9.95
CA ALA A 93 -10.28 11.28 -10.88
C ALA A 93 -11.79 11.53 -11.14
N LEU A 94 -12.63 10.59 -10.75
CA LEU A 94 -14.08 10.67 -10.91
C LEU A 94 -14.79 11.08 -9.59
N LEU A 95 -14.06 11.13 -8.48
CA LEU A 95 -14.62 11.52 -7.18
C LEU A 95 -14.71 13.04 -7.08
N PRO A 96 -15.89 13.58 -6.78
CA PRO A 96 -16.06 15.02 -6.65
C PRO A 96 -15.31 15.57 -5.42
N GLY A 97 -14.69 16.71 -5.57
CA GLY A 97 -14.02 17.41 -4.47
C GLY A 97 -12.64 16.85 -4.10
N ILE A 98 -12.10 15.87 -4.83
CA ILE A 98 -10.76 15.32 -4.61
C ILE A 98 -9.72 16.05 -5.49
N ASP A 99 -8.64 16.51 -4.85
CA ASP A 99 -7.44 16.98 -5.53
C ASP A 99 -6.54 15.80 -5.92
N ILE A 100 -6.72 15.32 -7.13
CA ILE A 100 -5.98 14.16 -7.64
C ILE A 100 -4.47 14.42 -7.79
N MET A 101 -4.05 15.67 -7.84
CA MET A 101 -2.62 16.03 -8.00
C MET A 101 -1.86 15.94 -6.67
N ARG A 102 -2.57 16.06 -5.54
CA ARG A 102 -2.02 15.85 -4.20
C ARG A 102 -2.49 14.54 -3.57
N SER A 103 -3.06 13.64 -4.38
CA SER A 103 -3.47 12.32 -3.87
C SER A 103 -2.29 11.38 -3.73
N MET A 104 -2.32 10.61 -2.66
CA MET A 104 -1.29 9.68 -2.23
C MET A 104 -1.81 8.24 -2.30
N VAL A 105 -0.91 7.27 -2.31
CA VAL A 105 -1.24 5.86 -2.09
C VAL A 105 -0.54 5.38 -0.83
N MET A 106 -1.24 4.65 0.00
CA MET A 106 -0.72 4.06 1.23
C MET A 106 -1.10 2.59 1.30
N GLY A 107 -0.18 1.75 1.74
CA GLY A 107 -0.49 0.33 1.90
C GLY A 107 0.33 -0.30 2.99
N HIS A 108 -0.29 -1.27 3.68
CA HIS A 108 0.30 -2.04 4.76
C HIS A 108 0.72 -3.43 4.30
N SER A 109 1.91 -3.91 4.65
CA SER A 109 2.37 -5.29 4.41
C SER A 109 2.32 -5.65 2.91
N ALA A 110 1.52 -6.66 2.52
CA ALA A 110 1.23 -6.99 1.13
C ALA A 110 0.57 -5.81 0.38
N GLY A 111 -0.23 -4.97 1.05
CA GLY A 111 -0.75 -3.71 0.50
C GLY A 111 0.35 -2.69 0.24
N GLY A 112 1.38 -2.66 1.08
CA GLY A 112 2.57 -1.83 0.89
C GLY A 112 3.36 -2.22 -0.36
N GLN A 113 3.48 -3.52 -0.63
CA GLN A 113 4.01 -4.04 -1.90
C GLN A 113 3.21 -3.53 -3.10
N LEU A 114 1.86 -3.57 -3.03
CA LEU A 114 0.98 -3.09 -4.09
C LEU A 114 1.05 -1.56 -4.26
N ALA A 115 1.18 -0.79 -3.18
CA ALA A 115 1.36 0.65 -3.22
C ALA A 115 2.66 1.05 -3.95
N LEU A 116 3.76 0.36 -3.67
CA LEU A 116 5.04 0.56 -4.36
C LEU A 116 4.96 0.19 -5.85
N LEU A 117 4.28 -0.91 -6.20
CA LEU A 117 4.05 -1.28 -7.60
C LEU A 117 3.15 -0.27 -8.32
N LEU A 118 2.12 0.25 -7.66
CA LEU A 118 1.29 1.31 -8.22
C LEU A 118 2.14 2.56 -8.51
N ALA A 119 2.97 3.01 -7.57
CA ALA A 119 3.85 4.16 -7.76
C ALA A 119 4.81 3.98 -8.94
N ALA A 120 5.28 2.75 -9.19
CA ALA A 120 6.12 2.43 -10.33
C ALA A 120 5.35 2.35 -11.66
N LYS A 121 4.12 1.79 -11.67
CA LYS A 121 3.41 1.35 -12.89
C LYS A 121 2.24 2.23 -13.30
N ALA A 122 1.59 2.95 -12.37
CA ALA A 122 0.44 3.78 -12.72
C ALA A 122 0.81 4.87 -13.74
N GLU A 123 -0.09 5.18 -14.66
CA GLU A 123 0.08 6.26 -15.64
C GLU A 123 0.16 7.62 -14.93
N ARG A 124 -0.85 7.94 -14.10
CA ARG A 124 -0.80 9.08 -13.19
C ARG A 124 -0.11 8.65 -11.91
N LYS A 125 1.06 9.23 -11.65
CA LYS A 125 1.83 8.93 -10.45
C LYS A 125 1.17 9.52 -9.20
N PRO A 126 1.21 8.82 -8.04
CA PRO A 126 0.82 9.42 -6.78
C PRO A 126 1.76 10.57 -6.40
N TRP A 127 1.25 11.54 -5.67
CA TRP A 127 2.04 12.60 -5.05
C TRP A 127 3.12 12.02 -4.11
N LEU A 128 2.72 11.04 -3.32
CA LEU A 128 3.56 10.27 -2.41
C LEU A 128 3.09 8.81 -2.39
N ALA A 129 4.02 7.86 -2.33
CA ALA A 129 3.72 6.48 -2.00
C ALA A 129 4.17 6.18 -0.57
N ILE A 130 3.24 5.75 0.27
CA ILE A 130 3.46 5.41 1.68
C ILE A 130 3.40 3.90 1.82
N ALA A 131 4.48 3.29 2.27
CA ALA A 131 4.57 1.85 2.40
C ALA A 131 4.90 1.45 3.83
N GLN A 132 3.89 0.91 4.52
CA GLN A 132 3.96 0.44 5.90
C GLN A 132 4.36 -1.03 5.93
N ALA A 133 5.50 -1.35 6.54
CA ALA A 133 6.04 -2.71 6.68
C ALA A 133 5.93 -3.56 5.38
N PRO A 134 6.32 -3.01 4.20
CA PRO A 134 6.03 -3.62 2.91
C PRO A 134 6.85 -4.88 2.64
N ILE A 135 6.26 -5.83 1.91
CA ILE A 135 7.02 -6.93 1.29
C ILE A 135 7.68 -6.38 0.01
N THR A 136 8.95 -6.07 0.06
CA THR A 136 9.68 -5.39 -1.04
C THR A 136 10.52 -6.32 -1.91
N ASP A 137 10.93 -7.46 -1.36
CA ASP A 137 11.62 -8.55 -2.06
C ASP A 137 10.78 -9.83 -1.98
N LEU A 138 9.98 -10.07 -3.03
CA LEU A 138 9.08 -11.24 -3.10
C LEU A 138 9.86 -12.56 -3.15
N VAL A 139 11.03 -12.59 -3.80
CA VAL A 139 11.87 -13.79 -3.87
C VAL A 139 12.44 -14.12 -2.49
N GLY A 140 12.95 -13.11 -1.79
CA GLY A 140 13.41 -13.24 -0.41
C GLY A 140 12.28 -13.65 0.54
N ALA A 141 11.10 -13.07 0.40
CA ALA A 141 9.91 -13.40 1.21
C ALA A 141 9.45 -14.86 0.99
N ASP A 142 9.48 -15.35 -0.25
CA ASP A 142 9.16 -16.72 -0.59
C ASP A 142 10.18 -17.72 -0.01
N HIS A 143 11.47 -17.44 -0.15
CA HIS A 143 12.53 -18.27 0.44
C HIS A 143 12.49 -18.30 1.98
N ALA A 144 12.17 -17.16 2.59
CA ALA A 144 12.00 -17.05 4.05
C ALA A 144 10.68 -17.65 4.54
N LYS A 145 9.78 -18.02 3.60
CA LYS A 145 8.44 -18.55 3.90
C LYS A 145 7.62 -17.61 4.78
N LEU A 146 7.67 -16.32 4.48
CA LEU A 146 6.82 -15.36 5.17
C LEU A 146 5.35 -15.71 4.90
N SER A 147 4.53 -15.70 5.89
CA SER A 147 3.14 -16.12 6.04
C SER A 147 2.98 -17.43 6.80
N ASP A 148 1.82 -17.60 7.44
CA ASP A 148 1.47 -18.81 8.21
C ASP A 148 1.66 -20.12 7.42
N ASP A 149 1.30 -20.09 6.12
CA ASP A 149 1.36 -21.27 5.24
C ASP A 149 2.74 -21.41 4.56
N GLY A 150 3.56 -20.35 4.56
CA GLY A 150 4.88 -20.30 3.96
C GLY A 150 4.91 -20.33 2.43
N ASP A 151 3.76 -20.17 1.76
CA ASP A 151 3.62 -20.23 0.30
C ASP A 151 2.75 -19.12 -0.33
N ALA A 152 2.34 -18.12 0.47
CA ALA A 152 1.40 -17.09 0.04
C ALA A 152 1.87 -16.33 -1.21
N VAL A 153 3.16 -16.01 -1.30
CA VAL A 153 3.73 -15.30 -2.47
C VAL A 153 3.56 -16.16 -3.74
N ARG A 154 3.90 -17.46 -3.66
CA ARG A 154 3.76 -18.38 -4.81
C ARG A 154 2.33 -18.55 -5.25
N ARG A 155 1.39 -18.67 -4.31
CA ARG A 155 -0.05 -18.78 -4.63
C ARG A 155 -0.56 -17.53 -5.31
N TRP A 156 -0.20 -16.36 -4.79
CA TRP A 156 -0.58 -15.10 -5.42
C TRP A 156 -0.02 -14.96 -6.83
N ILE A 157 1.26 -15.31 -7.05
CA ILE A 157 1.92 -15.23 -8.37
C ILE A 157 1.54 -16.39 -9.29
N GLY A 158 1.28 -17.60 -8.74
CA GLY A 158 0.95 -18.80 -9.51
C GLY A 158 2.13 -19.53 -10.12
N SER A 159 3.36 -19.26 -9.65
CA SER A 159 4.58 -19.95 -10.10
C SER A 159 5.67 -19.82 -9.06
N LYS A 160 6.76 -20.60 -9.22
CA LYS A 160 7.99 -20.41 -8.45
C LYS A 160 8.90 -19.39 -9.13
N PRO A 161 9.84 -18.75 -8.38
CA PRO A 161 10.79 -17.78 -8.95
C PRO A 161 11.59 -18.34 -10.13
N GLU A 162 12.09 -19.57 -10.01
CA GLU A 162 12.88 -20.23 -11.03
C GLU A 162 12.09 -20.64 -12.28
N GLU A 163 10.77 -20.81 -12.16
CA GLU A 163 9.87 -21.17 -13.28
C GLU A 163 9.53 -19.94 -14.15
N ASN A 164 9.40 -18.77 -13.54
CA ASN A 164 9.06 -17.54 -14.25
C ASN A 164 9.78 -16.31 -13.67
N PRO A 165 11.11 -16.22 -13.77
CA PRO A 165 11.88 -15.16 -13.13
C PRO A 165 11.51 -13.75 -13.64
N GLN A 166 11.10 -13.62 -14.89
CA GLN A 166 10.69 -12.33 -15.44
C GLN A 166 9.37 -11.82 -14.84
N LEU A 167 8.41 -12.72 -14.59
CA LEU A 167 7.17 -12.36 -13.91
C LEU A 167 7.45 -11.92 -12.47
N TRP A 168 8.26 -12.67 -11.74
CA TRP A 168 8.65 -12.32 -10.39
C TRP A 168 9.34 -10.96 -10.33
N ALA A 169 10.29 -10.69 -11.21
CA ALA A 169 10.93 -9.38 -11.31
C ALA A 169 9.93 -8.25 -11.63
N ASN A 170 8.94 -8.49 -12.48
CA ASN A 170 7.91 -7.51 -12.81
C ASN A 170 6.99 -7.17 -11.63
N LEU A 171 6.84 -8.07 -10.66
CA LEU A 171 5.99 -7.89 -9.48
C LEU A 171 6.78 -7.49 -8.23
N ASN A 172 8.10 -7.55 -8.30
CA ASN A 172 9.01 -7.33 -7.19
C ASN A 172 9.34 -5.84 -7.03
N PRO A 173 8.96 -5.16 -5.93
CA PRO A 173 9.23 -3.73 -5.76
C PRO A 173 10.70 -3.33 -5.91
N VAL A 174 11.65 -4.14 -5.43
CA VAL A 174 13.10 -3.83 -5.57
C VAL A 174 13.60 -3.78 -7.01
N ASP A 175 12.86 -4.39 -7.96
CA ASP A 175 13.17 -4.37 -9.39
C ASP A 175 12.44 -3.25 -10.14
N ASN A 176 11.41 -2.66 -9.54
CA ASN A 176 10.54 -1.64 -10.12
C ASN A 176 10.65 -0.29 -9.37
N PRO A 177 11.68 0.52 -9.66
CA PRO A 177 11.86 1.80 -8.98
C PRO A 177 10.69 2.76 -9.25
N PRO A 178 10.08 3.35 -8.21
CA PRO A 178 9.02 4.35 -8.37
C PRO A 178 9.62 5.68 -8.86
N ILE A 179 8.78 6.47 -9.52
CA ILE A 179 9.10 7.86 -9.88
C ILE A 179 8.68 8.81 -8.75
N SER A 180 7.57 8.49 -8.08
CA SER A 180 7.09 9.26 -6.94
C SER A 180 8.04 9.13 -5.75
N PRO A 181 8.12 10.14 -4.88
CA PRO A 181 8.72 9.99 -3.56
C PRO A 181 8.06 8.83 -2.79
N VAL A 182 8.83 8.19 -1.93
CA VAL A 182 8.37 7.10 -1.06
C VAL A 182 8.61 7.45 0.38
N LEU A 183 7.57 7.36 1.21
CA LEU A 183 7.66 7.34 2.66
C LEU A 183 7.59 5.87 3.10
N LEU A 184 8.70 5.36 3.61
CA LEU A 184 8.86 3.97 4.00
C LEU A 184 8.83 3.87 5.52
N ILE A 185 7.83 3.19 6.05
CA ILE A 185 7.56 3.09 7.48
C ILE A 185 7.67 1.65 7.92
N HIS A 186 8.34 1.37 9.05
CA HIS A 186 8.49 0.01 9.54
C HIS A 186 8.73 -0.02 11.05
N GLY A 187 8.09 -0.98 11.72
CA GLY A 187 8.34 -1.28 13.13
C GLY A 187 9.65 -2.06 13.30
N GLU A 188 10.49 -1.66 14.25
CA GLU A 188 11.78 -2.33 14.52
C GLU A 188 11.59 -3.71 15.16
N GLU A 189 10.43 -3.96 15.82
CA GLU A 189 10.07 -5.24 16.42
C GLU A 189 9.14 -6.10 15.56
N ASP A 190 9.04 -5.78 14.23
CA ASP A 190 8.21 -6.52 13.28
C ASP A 190 8.72 -7.96 13.09
N ASP A 191 7.92 -8.94 13.54
CA ASP A 191 8.18 -10.38 13.47
C ASP A 191 7.46 -11.09 12.30
N GLU A 192 6.58 -10.37 11.58
CA GLU A 192 5.85 -10.88 10.40
C GLU A 192 6.61 -10.59 9.10
N VAL A 193 7.02 -9.33 8.90
CA VAL A 193 7.83 -8.88 7.77
C VAL A 193 9.12 -8.25 8.30
N PRO A 194 10.26 -8.93 8.21
CA PRO A 194 11.51 -8.42 8.76
C PRO A 194 11.86 -7.02 8.23
N ILE A 195 12.26 -6.10 9.10
CA ILE A 195 12.65 -4.72 8.76
C ILE A 195 13.72 -4.67 7.64
N SER A 196 14.52 -5.73 7.50
CA SER A 196 15.50 -5.87 6.43
C SER A 196 14.90 -5.80 5.02
N GLN A 197 13.61 -6.11 4.84
CA GLN A 197 12.88 -5.88 3.60
C GLN A 197 12.91 -4.39 3.24
N SER A 198 12.53 -3.53 4.17
CA SER A 198 12.51 -2.07 3.99
C SER A 198 13.90 -1.46 3.92
N GLU A 199 14.84 -1.90 4.75
CA GLU A 199 16.23 -1.41 4.72
C GLU A 199 16.92 -1.67 3.37
N ASN A 200 16.77 -2.90 2.86
CA ASN A 200 17.33 -3.28 1.56
C ASN A 200 16.66 -2.51 0.41
N TYR A 201 15.33 -2.35 0.45
CA TYR A 201 14.60 -1.56 -0.53
C TYR A 201 15.12 -0.11 -0.55
N ALA A 202 15.17 0.56 0.59
CA ALA A 202 15.64 1.94 0.68
C ALA A 202 17.07 2.09 0.12
N ARG A 203 17.97 1.17 0.47
CA ARG A 203 19.34 1.16 -0.03
C ARG A 203 19.42 0.99 -1.55
N ILE A 204 18.63 0.06 -2.12
CA ILE A 204 18.61 -0.22 -3.56
C ILE A 204 17.99 0.96 -4.31
N MET A 205 16.86 1.51 -3.84
CA MET A 205 16.17 2.61 -4.48
C MET A 205 17.01 3.89 -4.47
N LYS A 206 17.68 4.19 -3.36
CA LYS A 206 18.62 5.31 -3.28
C LYS A 206 19.77 5.17 -4.29
N ALA A 207 20.30 3.95 -4.47
CA ALA A 207 21.35 3.69 -5.47
C ALA A 207 20.82 3.84 -6.92
N LYS A 208 19.52 3.66 -7.15
CA LYS A 208 18.84 3.88 -8.43
C LYS A 208 18.38 5.36 -8.63
N GLY A 209 18.59 6.22 -7.62
CA GLY A 209 18.23 7.65 -7.70
C GLY A 209 16.78 7.96 -7.32
N SER A 210 16.05 7.02 -6.74
CA SER A 210 14.70 7.27 -6.21
C SER A 210 14.77 8.02 -4.88
N ASP A 211 13.79 8.88 -4.63
CA ASP A 211 13.59 9.60 -3.38
C ASP A 211 12.87 8.70 -2.38
N VAL A 212 13.56 8.32 -1.29
CA VAL A 212 13.02 7.43 -0.25
C VAL A 212 13.34 8.01 1.11
N GLU A 213 12.32 8.48 1.79
CA GLU A 213 12.33 8.84 3.20
C GLU A 213 12.00 7.63 4.06
N LYS A 214 12.57 7.55 5.27
CA LYS A 214 12.42 6.39 6.16
C LYS A 214 12.00 6.85 7.54
N VAL A 215 10.99 6.19 8.07
CA VAL A 215 10.53 6.32 9.45
C VAL A 215 10.57 4.92 10.10
N TRP A 216 11.54 4.72 10.99
CA TRP A 216 11.63 3.50 11.80
C TRP A 216 10.98 3.76 13.14
N LEU A 217 10.09 2.86 13.54
CA LEU A 217 9.25 2.97 14.72
C LEU A 217 9.56 1.83 15.69
N PRO A 218 9.45 2.04 17.00
CA PRO A 218 9.85 1.01 17.98
C PRO A 218 8.92 -0.21 18.00
N GLY A 219 7.70 -0.12 17.49
CA GLY A 219 6.70 -1.17 17.59
C GLY A 219 6.81 -2.30 16.57
N ASP A 220 5.75 -3.08 16.46
CA ASP A 220 5.64 -4.29 15.65
C ASP A 220 4.89 -4.08 14.32
N HIS A 221 4.53 -5.19 13.65
CA HIS A 221 3.81 -5.17 12.36
C HIS A 221 2.44 -4.50 12.43
N TYR A 222 1.81 -4.50 13.59
CA TYR A 222 0.44 -4.03 13.77
C TYR A 222 0.34 -2.69 14.49
N SER A 223 1.35 -2.31 15.27
CA SER A 223 1.38 -1.02 15.97
C SER A 223 1.31 0.18 15.01
N ILE A 224 1.88 0.03 13.81
CA ILE A 224 1.88 1.04 12.75
C ILE A 224 0.51 1.22 12.06
N ILE A 225 -0.43 0.33 12.29
CA ILE A 225 -1.83 0.45 11.81
C ILE A 225 -2.84 0.54 12.96
N ASP A 226 -2.38 0.62 14.20
CA ASP A 226 -3.22 0.88 15.39
C ASP A 226 -3.25 2.37 15.68
N VAL A 227 -4.36 3.03 15.36
CA VAL A 227 -4.54 4.48 15.56
C VAL A 227 -4.46 4.92 17.03
N ALA A 228 -4.50 3.99 17.99
CA ALA A 228 -4.28 4.27 19.41
C ALA A 228 -2.79 4.22 19.82
N SER A 229 -1.90 3.83 18.90
CA SER A 229 -0.46 3.71 19.19
C SER A 229 0.28 5.04 19.05
N ASP A 230 1.39 5.17 19.77
CA ASP A 230 2.32 6.29 19.57
C ASP A 230 3.01 6.20 18.19
N ASP A 231 3.18 5.00 17.64
CA ASP A 231 3.77 4.77 16.31
C ASP A 231 2.91 5.41 15.22
N TRP A 232 1.60 5.18 15.25
CA TRP A 232 0.67 5.82 14.30
C TRP A 232 0.68 7.34 14.40
N LEU A 233 0.76 7.90 15.61
CA LEU A 233 0.82 9.36 15.77
C LEU A 233 2.06 9.96 15.10
N VAL A 234 3.21 9.30 15.20
CA VAL A 234 4.43 9.73 14.50
C VAL A 234 4.26 9.62 12.99
N GLU A 235 3.68 8.53 12.53
CA GLU A 235 3.42 8.28 11.11
C GLU A 235 2.44 9.31 10.52
N LEU A 236 1.31 9.58 11.19
CA LEU A 236 0.33 10.55 10.75
C LEU A 236 0.97 11.94 10.57
N ASN A 237 1.78 12.39 11.53
CA ASN A 237 2.50 13.65 11.39
C ASN A 237 3.44 13.65 10.18
N ALA A 238 4.20 12.56 9.97
CA ALA A 238 5.08 12.44 8.81
C ALA A 238 4.32 12.48 7.47
N ILE A 239 3.08 11.94 7.43
CA ILE A 239 2.21 12.01 6.25
C ILE A 239 1.72 13.44 6.03
N LEU A 240 1.24 14.12 7.09
CA LEU A 240 0.69 15.47 7.01
C LEU A 240 1.74 16.51 6.61
N ASP A 241 3.01 16.30 6.93
CA ASP A 241 4.14 17.17 6.53
C ASP A 241 4.32 17.23 4.99
N TRP A 242 3.73 16.31 4.23
CA TRP A 242 3.74 16.31 2.77
C TRP A 242 2.60 17.13 2.13
N LEU A 243 1.63 17.63 2.91
CA LEU A 243 0.44 18.35 2.44
C LEU A 243 0.54 19.85 2.67
#